data_8ad04b07df3afdd11f6c2f1164bc9e62
#
_entry.id   8ad04b07df3afdd11f6c2f1164bc9e62
#
_cell.length_a   1.000
_cell.length_b   1.000
_cell.length_c   1.000
_cell.angle_alpha   90.00
_cell.angle_beta   90.00
_cell.angle_gamma   90.00
#
_symmetry.space_group_name_H-M   'P 1'
#
loop_
_entity.id
_entity.type
_entity.pdbx_description
1 polymer ?
#
loop_
_entity_poly.entity_id
_entity_poly.type
_entity_poly.pdbx_seq_one_letter_code
_entity_poly.pdbx_strand_id
1 'polypeptide(L)'
;MPESAPEWSPGDVILAQVQFTDTFEIKLRPAVILFEELGNIVIAGITSNLSMKGIPLTQKEGAIKESVIKPNYIFTISGSLVKKKLFPLSKEKKSLLYEELARRISGLE
;
A
#
# COMPACT_ATOMS: atom_id res chain seq x y z
N MET A 1 -1.61 -26.47 15.49
CA MET A 1 -1.68 -25.13 16.02
C MET A 1 -2.42 -24.21 15.08
N PRO A 2 -3.43 -23.53 15.56
CA PRO A 2 -4.16 -22.64 14.67
C PRO A 2 -3.26 -21.48 14.23
N GLU A 3 -3.39 -21.12 13.00
CA GLU A 3 -2.71 -19.96 12.49
C GLU A 3 -3.30 -18.72 13.12
N SER A 4 -2.44 -17.83 13.53
CA SER A 4 -2.91 -16.53 13.95
C SER A 4 -3.50 -15.82 12.76
N ALA A 5 -4.57 -15.07 12.96
CA ALA A 5 -5.07 -14.20 11.92
C ALA A 5 -3.94 -13.23 11.54
N PRO A 6 -3.81 -12.88 10.28
CA PRO A 6 -2.81 -11.89 9.88
C PRO A 6 -3.02 -10.61 10.69
N GLU A 7 -1.92 -9.97 11.06
CA GLU A 7 -2.01 -8.70 11.79
C GLU A 7 -2.47 -7.56 10.89
N TRP A 8 -2.59 -7.82 9.61
CA TRP A 8 -2.99 -6.80 8.64
C TRP A 8 -3.97 -7.41 7.65
N SER A 9 -4.73 -6.53 6.99
CA SER A 9 -5.78 -6.89 6.04
C SER A 9 -5.71 -5.99 4.81
N PRO A 10 -6.34 -6.39 3.69
CA PRO A 10 -6.42 -5.49 2.53
C PRO A 10 -6.96 -4.12 2.94
N GLY A 11 -6.30 -3.08 2.47
CA GLY A 11 -6.63 -1.71 2.82
C GLY A 11 -5.88 -1.16 4.00
N ASP A 12 -5.13 -2.00 4.73
CA ASP A 12 -4.29 -1.48 5.82
C ASP A 12 -3.07 -0.81 5.25
N VAL A 13 -2.69 0.31 5.85
CA VAL A 13 -1.44 0.99 5.55
C VAL A 13 -0.39 0.44 6.51
N ILE A 14 0.70 -0.03 5.95
CA ILE A 14 1.79 -0.63 6.71
C ILE A 14 3.09 0.12 6.44
N LEU A 15 4.05 -0.11 7.30
CA LEU A 15 5.43 0.34 7.09
C LEU A 15 6.25 -0.90 6.78
N ALA A 16 6.89 -0.91 5.62
CA ALA A 16 7.63 -2.08 5.16
C ALA A 16 8.90 -1.67 4.43
N GLN A 17 9.83 -2.61 4.33
CA GLN A 17 11.05 -2.39 3.58
C GLN A 17 10.76 -2.62 2.10
N VAL A 18 10.83 -1.55 1.31
CA VAL A 18 10.57 -1.63 -0.13
C VAL A 18 11.55 -0.75 -0.88
N GLN A 19 11.85 -1.16 -2.09
CA GLN A 19 12.62 -0.38 -3.03
C GLN A 19 11.68 0.05 -4.15
N PHE A 20 11.44 1.37 -4.25
CA PHE A 20 10.64 1.88 -5.36
C PHE A 20 11.47 1.87 -6.64
N THR A 21 10.78 1.85 -7.78
CA THR A 21 11.44 1.73 -9.07
C THR A 21 12.35 2.92 -9.42
N ASP A 22 12.15 4.04 -8.75
CA ASP A 22 12.91 5.26 -9.03
C ASP A 22 14.14 5.43 -8.13
N THR A 23 14.50 4.41 -7.36
CA THR A 23 15.62 4.50 -6.43
C THR A 23 16.27 3.12 -6.27
N PHE A 24 17.56 3.12 -5.94
CA PHE A 24 18.28 1.89 -5.64
C PHE A 24 18.28 1.58 -4.14
N GLU A 25 17.76 2.49 -3.32
CA GLU A 25 17.79 2.29 -1.89
C GLU A 25 16.59 1.49 -1.43
N ILE A 26 16.84 0.54 -0.53
CA ILE A 26 15.78 -0.15 0.18
C ILE A 26 15.53 0.63 1.46
N LYS A 27 14.32 1.14 1.61
CA LYS A 27 13.94 1.96 2.75
C LYS A 27 12.65 1.48 3.36
N LEU A 28 12.44 1.83 4.62
CA LEU A 28 11.13 1.68 5.23
C LEU A 28 10.20 2.71 4.60
N ARG A 29 9.14 2.22 3.99
CA ARG A 29 8.18 3.08 3.29
C ARG A 29 6.76 2.66 3.64
N PRO A 30 5.84 3.62 3.69
CA PRO A 30 4.43 3.25 3.84
C PRO A 30 3.89 2.68 2.54
N ALA A 31 2.95 1.76 2.68
CA ALA A 31 2.30 1.13 1.54
C ALA A 31 0.95 0.60 1.97
N VAL A 32 0.05 0.43 1.00
CA VAL A 32 -1.28 -0.12 1.25
C VAL A 32 -1.30 -1.57 0.83
N ILE A 33 -1.82 -2.44 1.68
CA ILE A 33 -1.98 -3.85 1.34
C ILE A 33 -3.17 -3.98 0.38
N LEU A 34 -2.92 -4.61 -0.76
CA LEU A 34 -3.98 -4.90 -1.73
C LEU A 34 -4.55 -6.30 -1.49
N PHE A 35 -3.68 -7.28 -1.35
CA PHE A 35 -4.10 -8.65 -1.00
C PHE A 35 -2.86 -9.45 -0.58
N GLU A 36 -3.13 -10.60 -0.01
CA GLU A 36 -2.08 -11.50 0.48
C GLU A 36 -2.29 -12.88 -0.14
N GLU A 37 -1.18 -13.55 -0.42
CA GLU A 37 -1.23 -14.91 -0.90
C GLU A 37 0.02 -15.67 -0.43
N LEU A 38 -0.22 -16.74 0.33
CA LEU A 38 0.84 -17.65 0.78
C LEU A 38 2.03 -16.94 1.45
N GLY A 39 1.71 -15.96 2.29
CA GLY A 39 2.75 -15.25 3.04
C GLY A 39 3.38 -14.09 2.29
N ASN A 40 3.04 -13.91 1.03
CA ASN A 40 3.46 -12.75 0.25
C ASN A 40 2.35 -11.73 0.25
N ILE A 41 2.74 -10.46 0.22
CA ILE A 41 1.78 -9.35 0.25
C ILE A 41 1.98 -8.53 -1.01
N VAL A 42 0.87 -8.26 -1.71
CA VAL A 42 0.91 -7.34 -2.85
C VAL A 42 0.47 -5.97 -2.33
N ILE A 43 1.31 -4.97 -2.55
CA ILE A 43 1.13 -3.65 -1.98
C ILE A 43 1.17 -2.57 -3.05
N ALA A 44 0.56 -1.42 -2.74
CA ALA A 44 0.68 -0.20 -3.53
C ALA A 44 1.48 0.80 -2.70
N GLY A 45 2.53 1.34 -3.27
CA GLY A 45 3.43 2.26 -2.57
C GLY A 45 2.79 3.60 -2.29
N ILE A 46 3.25 4.24 -1.21
CA ILE A 46 2.81 5.58 -0.81
C ILE A 46 4.05 6.47 -0.82
N THR A 47 3.92 7.65 -1.38
CA THR A 47 5.02 8.61 -1.42
C THR A 47 4.59 9.94 -0.83
N SER A 48 5.54 10.64 -0.20
CA SER A 48 5.30 11.99 0.28
C SER A 48 5.58 13.05 -0.78
N ASN A 49 5.98 12.63 -1.97
CA ASN A 49 6.20 13.55 -3.09
C ASN A 49 4.85 13.94 -3.69
N LEU A 50 4.32 15.09 -3.27
CA LEU A 50 2.98 15.54 -3.68
C LEU A 50 2.89 15.97 -5.12
N SER A 51 4.02 16.07 -5.82
CA SER A 51 3.99 16.38 -7.24
C SER A 51 3.67 15.14 -8.08
N MET A 52 3.74 13.95 -7.49
CA MET A 52 3.38 12.73 -8.20
C MET A 52 1.87 12.53 -8.17
N LYS A 53 1.35 11.99 -9.26
CA LYS A 53 -0.08 11.71 -9.34
C LYS A 53 -0.44 10.46 -8.55
N GLY A 54 -1.57 10.50 -7.89
CA GLY A 54 -2.04 9.37 -7.12
C GLY A 54 -3.26 9.76 -6.29
N ILE A 55 -3.61 8.89 -5.37
CA ILE A 55 -4.75 9.13 -4.49
C ILE A 55 -4.24 9.84 -3.23
N PRO A 56 -4.73 11.04 -2.94
CA PRO A 56 -4.26 11.79 -1.76
C PRO A 56 -4.53 11.03 -0.47
N LEU A 57 -3.58 11.12 0.46
CA LEU A 57 -3.70 10.51 1.78
C LEU A 57 -3.16 11.51 2.79
N THR A 58 -4.05 12.04 3.63
CA THR A 58 -3.72 13.15 4.51
C THR A 58 -3.30 12.70 5.91
N GLN A 59 -2.66 13.61 6.63
CA GLN A 59 -2.30 13.35 8.02
C GLN A 59 -3.55 13.13 8.88
N LYS A 60 -4.66 13.78 8.56
CA LYS A 60 -5.91 13.57 9.28
C LYS A 60 -6.41 12.15 9.15
N GLU A 61 -6.06 11.47 8.08
CA GLU A 61 -6.45 10.08 7.85
C GLU A 61 -5.51 9.11 8.53
N GLY A 62 -4.40 9.58 9.06
CA GLY A 62 -3.45 8.76 9.79
C GLY A 62 -2.05 8.75 9.22
N ALA A 63 -1.85 9.36 8.06
CA ALA A 63 -0.51 9.38 7.44
C ALA A 63 0.46 10.20 8.29
N ILE A 64 1.73 9.78 8.29
CA ILE A 64 2.78 10.50 9.00
C ILE A 64 2.98 11.88 8.36
N LYS A 65 2.86 11.95 7.04
CA LYS A 65 2.95 13.18 6.26
C LYS A 65 1.84 13.20 5.24
N GLU A 66 1.52 14.37 4.71
CA GLU A 66 0.68 14.46 3.52
C GLU A 66 1.33 13.65 2.41
N SER A 67 0.58 12.74 1.81
CA SER A 67 1.12 11.72 0.91
C SER A 67 0.17 11.44 -0.23
N VAL A 68 0.61 10.61 -1.16
CA VAL A 68 -0.25 10.07 -2.22
C VAL A 68 0.00 8.58 -2.33
N ILE A 69 -1.09 7.84 -2.53
CA ILE A 69 -1.01 6.41 -2.84
C ILE A 69 -0.77 6.29 -4.34
N LYS A 70 0.23 5.51 -4.71
CA LYS A 70 0.61 5.33 -6.12
C LYS A 70 0.04 4.01 -6.63
N PRO A 71 -1.09 4.04 -7.38
CA PRO A 71 -1.69 2.80 -7.87
C PRO A 71 -0.82 2.03 -8.87
N ASN A 72 0.22 2.65 -9.37
CA ASN A 72 1.15 1.99 -10.30
C ASN A 72 2.44 1.50 -9.63
N TYR A 73 2.63 1.79 -8.35
CA TYR A 73 3.78 1.30 -7.61
C TYR A 73 3.37 0.02 -6.90
N ILE A 74 3.20 -1.04 -7.68
CA ILE A 74 2.73 -2.33 -7.18
C ILE A 74 3.92 -3.24 -6.96
N PHE A 75 4.03 -3.79 -5.76
CA PHE A 75 5.13 -4.67 -5.39
C PHE A 75 4.59 -5.89 -4.67
N THR A 76 5.28 -7.01 -4.82
CA THR A 76 5.02 -8.20 -4.03
C THR A 76 6.20 -8.36 -3.09
N ILE A 77 5.92 -8.39 -1.80
CA ILE A 77 6.97 -8.53 -0.79
C ILE A 77 6.62 -9.68 0.16
N SER A 78 7.64 -10.22 0.83
CA SER A 78 7.38 -11.17 1.90
C SER A 78 6.74 -10.44 3.07
N GLY A 79 5.76 -11.07 3.73
CA GLY A 79 5.16 -10.49 4.92
C GLY A 79 6.18 -10.21 6.02
N SER A 80 7.33 -10.93 6.01
CA SER A 80 8.38 -10.70 6.98
C SER A 80 9.04 -9.32 6.85
N LEU A 81 8.83 -8.64 5.73
CA LEU A 81 9.38 -7.30 5.52
C LEU A 81 8.48 -6.21 6.10
N VAL A 82 7.30 -6.55 6.57
CA VAL A 82 6.39 -5.60 7.21
C VAL A 82 6.90 -5.31 8.60
N LYS A 83 7.14 -4.02 8.88
CA LYS A 83 7.62 -3.59 10.18
C LYS A 83 6.47 -3.45 11.16
N LYS A 84 5.40 -2.79 10.71
CA LYS A 84 4.21 -2.61 11.55
C LYS A 84 3.05 -2.09 10.71
N LYS A 85 1.86 -2.26 11.26
CA LYS A 85 0.65 -1.66 10.72
C LYS A 85 0.56 -0.23 11.25
N LEU A 86 0.22 0.70 10.36
CA LEU A 86 0.08 2.11 10.74
C LEU A 86 -1.38 2.47 11.01
N PHE A 87 -2.26 2.24 10.04
CA PHE A 87 -3.68 2.52 10.18
C PHE A 87 -4.42 1.90 9.00
N PRO A 88 -5.72 1.63 9.15
CA PRO A 88 -6.50 1.17 7.99
C PRO A 88 -6.98 2.37 7.18
N LEU A 89 -7.07 2.19 5.86
CA LEU A 89 -7.72 3.19 5.02
C LEU A 89 -9.20 3.25 5.36
N SER A 90 -9.80 4.43 5.19
CA SER A 90 -11.24 4.57 5.29
C SER A 90 -11.90 3.76 4.17
N LYS A 91 -13.17 3.41 4.39
CA LYS A 91 -13.94 2.69 3.38
C LYS A 91 -13.96 3.46 2.06
N GLU A 92 -14.06 4.79 2.15
CA GLU A 92 -14.08 5.65 0.98
C GLU A 92 -12.77 5.57 0.19
N LYS A 93 -11.63 5.63 0.89
CA LYS A 93 -10.34 5.53 0.23
C LYS A 93 -10.10 4.14 -0.36
N LYS A 94 -10.55 3.10 0.33
CA LYS A 94 -10.45 1.75 -0.21
C LYS A 94 -11.23 1.62 -1.51
N SER A 95 -12.41 2.21 -1.58
CA SER A 95 -13.22 2.20 -2.80
C SER A 95 -12.55 2.95 -3.93
N LEU A 96 -11.97 4.11 -3.63
CA LEU A 96 -11.25 4.90 -4.64
C LEU A 96 -10.07 4.11 -5.20
N LEU A 97 -9.31 3.47 -4.32
CA LEU A 97 -8.16 2.68 -4.75
C LEU A 97 -8.61 1.49 -5.60
N TYR A 98 -9.64 0.79 -5.16
CA TYR A 98 -10.18 -0.33 -5.92
C TYR A 98 -10.63 0.09 -7.32
N GLU A 99 -11.39 1.17 -7.40
CA GLU A 99 -11.89 1.67 -8.68
C GLU A 99 -10.76 2.09 -9.61
N GLU A 100 -9.75 2.74 -9.06
CA GLU A 100 -8.60 3.16 -9.84
C GLU A 100 -7.83 1.97 -10.40
N LEU A 101 -7.61 0.96 -9.58
CA LEU A 101 -6.92 -0.25 -10.03
C LEU A 101 -7.72 -0.98 -11.09
N ALA A 102 -9.03 -1.13 -10.86
CA ALA A 102 -9.90 -1.78 -11.83
C ALA A 102 -9.87 -1.06 -13.18
N ARG A 103 -9.92 0.27 -13.14
CA ARG A 103 -9.88 1.07 -14.36
C ARG A 103 -8.58 0.85 -15.12
N ARG A 104 -7.45 0.79 -14.39
CA ARG A 104 -6.14 0.66 -15.03
C ARG A 104 -5.95 -0.70 -15.68
N ILE A 105 -6.49 -1.77 -15.08
CA ILE A 105 -6.32 -3.10 -15.65
C ILE A 105 -7.45 -3.49 -16.60
N SER A 106 -8.43 -2.63 -16.77
CA SER A 106 -9.56 -2.92 -17.69
C SER A 106 -9.09 -3.11 -19.13
N GLY A 107 -7.94 -2.59 -19.49
CA GLY A 107 -7.39 -2.81 -20.82
C GLY A 107 -7.06 -4.26 -21.12
N LEU A 108 -7.07 -5.14 -20.10
CA LEU A 108 -6.84 -6.56 -20.29
C LEU A 108 -8.07 -7.32 -20.77
N GLU A 109 -9.22 -6.68 -20.76
CA GLU A 109 -10.46 -7.32 -21.20
C GLU A 109 -10.50 -7.53 -22.70
#